data_75d5cb5eaed939402b5c789f5444b318
#
_entry.id   75d5cb5eaed939402b5c789f5444b318
#
_cell.length_a   1.000
_cell.length_b   1.000
_cell.length_c   1.000
_cell.angle_alpha   90.00
_cell.angle_beta   90.00
_cell.angle_gamma   90.00
#
_symmetry.space_group_name_H-M   'P 1'
#
loop_
_entity.id
_entity.type
_entity.pdbx_description
1 polymer ?
#
loop_
_entity_poly.entity_id
_entity_poly.type
_entity_poly.pdbx_seq_one_letter_code
_entity_poly.pdbx_strand_id
1 'polypeptide(L)'
;MQLGVSTATVSNAFNRPDQLSAKLRERILRESAELGYHGPNFAARSLRKGESGVIAVVLADSISYSLSDPVASQFLQGVAEVLVNENKQLLLLSSESNQQAQSSSESLPDGFVFYGAPTGDIFERVQRSGKPLIAVDFETHDSASVNINNEDGAYTVANHGLVSKPDSVAILGLRLVDSNRICRLTAADIDLESKEISRSRLKGYVRALTDNQVVFSPSQIWHIPLNTPDMAEIAAREALTLSPLPKLVLCMSDVIALAVIRVAGELNIDIPKDLQVTGFDDIPEAQRSVPGLTTVCQQSLEKGRVAAGLLFSHDAKQEVLLDTRLVVRQSCA
;
A
#
# COMPACT_ATOMS: atom_id res chain seq x y z
N MET A 1 20.88 -45.82 -13.05
CA MET A 1 21.06 -44.73 -14.06
C MET A 1 20.30 -45.17 -15.31
N GLN A 2 19.04 -44.75 -15.49
CA GLN A 2 18.18 -45.19 -16.60
C GLN A 2 18.53 -44.50 -17.95
N LEU A 3 19.13 -43.30 -17.93
CA LEU A 3 19.44 -42.49 -19.13
C LEU A 3 20.85 -42.73 -19.71
N GLY A 4 21.65 -43.59 -19.14
CA GLY A 4 23.03 -43.88 -19.61
C GLY A 4 24.00 -42.72 -19.58
N VAL A 5 23.67 -41.62 -18.85
CA VAL A 5 24.51 -40.42 -18.66
C VAL A 5 24.62 -40.08 -17.16
N SER A 6 25.62 -39.27 -16.82
CA SER A 6 25.82 -38.86 -15.44
C SER A 6 24.71 -37.90 -14.96
N THR A 7 24.48 -37.83 -13.64
CA THR A 7 23.55 -36.88 -13.03
C THR A 7 23.93 -35.43 -13.35
N ALA A 8 25.22 -35.13 -13.46
CA ALA A 8 25.75 -33.84 -13.90
C ALA A 8 25.34 -33.51 -15.34
N THR A 9 25.41 -34.50 -16.26
CA THR A 9 24.98 -34.35 -17.66
C THR A 9 23.48 -34.09 -17.75
N VAL A 10 22.66 -34.82 -16.96
CA VAL A 10 21.22 -34.56 -16.89
C VAL A 10 20.96 -33.14 -16.34
N SER A 11 21.62 -32.74 -15.27
CA SER A 11 21.51 -31.38 -14.72
C SER A 11 21.88 -30.30 -15.74
N ASN A 12 22.92 -30.52 -16.51
CA ASN A 12 23.36 -29.58 -17.56
C ASN A 12 22.34 -29.47 -18.70
N ALA A 13 21.66 -30.55 -19.06
CA ALA A 13 20.61 -30.52 -20.10
C ALA A 13 19.48 -29.55 -19.78
N PHE A 14 19.15 -29.39 -18.48
CA PHE A 14 18.13 -28.46 -18.02
C PHE A 14 18.67 -27.05 -17.75
N ASN A 15 19.90 -26.90 -17.20
CA ASN A 15 20.39 -25.63 -16.63
C ASN A 15 21.49 -24.94 -17.46
N ARG A 16 22.22 -25.68 -18.32
CA ARG A 16 23.35 -25.17 -19.12
C ARG A 16 23.32 -25.77 -20.52
N PRO A 17 22.37 -25.32 -21.35
CA PRO A 17 22.15 -25.88 -22.69
C PRO A 17 23.39 -25.75 -23.61
N ASP A 18 24.23 -24.75 -23.36
CA ASP A 18 25.48 -24.46 -24.03
C ASP A 18 26.59 -25.51 -23.82
N GLN A 19 26.49 -26.31 -22.75
CA GLN A 19 27.47 -27.36 -22.44
C GLN A 19 27.21 -28.72 -23.05
N LEU A 20 26.14 -28.85 -23.81
CA LEU A 20 25.73 -30.12 -24.45
C LEU A 20 25.42 -29.91 -25.93
N SER A 21 25.67 -30.94 -26.74
CA SER A 21 25.17 -30.91 -28.13
C SER A 21 23.64 -30.89 -28.14
N ALA A 22 23.04 -30.18 -29.10
CA ALA A 22 21.59 -30.04 -29.22
C ALA A 22 20.89 -31.42 -29.24
N LYS A 23 21.46 -32.38 -29.99
CA LYS A 23 20.93 -33.76 -30.12
C LYS A 23 20.96 -34.53 -28.78
N LEU A 24 22.01 -34.38 -27.99
CA LEU A 24 22.12 -35.05 -26.68
C LEU A 24 21.15 -34.41 -25.69
N ARG A 25 21.04 -33.07 -25.68
CA ARG A 25 20.11 -32.35 -24.84
C ARG A 25 18.67 -32.73 -25.10
N GLU A 26 18.24 -32.75 -26.38
CA GLU A 26 16.88 -33.12 -26.77
C GLU A 26 16.53 -34.55 -26.36
N ARG A 27 17.47 -35.51 -26.55
CA ARG A 27 17.31 -36.88 -26.08
C ARG A 27 17.07 -36.93 -24.57
N ILE A 28 17.95 -36.27 -23.78
CA ILE A 28 17.83 -36.27 -22.32
C ILE A 28 16.52 -35.67 -21.87
N LEU A 29 16.08 -34.52 -22.43
CA LEU A 29 14.83 -33.88 -22.06
C LEU A 29 13.62 -34.75 -22.35
N ARG A 30 13.58 -35.41 -23.52
CA ARG A 30 12.50 -36.34 -23.90
C ARG A 30 12.44 -37.55 -22.97
N GLU A 31 13.56 -38.26 -22.82
CA GLU A 31 13.63 -39.45 -21.96
C GLU A 31 13.37 -39.15 -20.50
N SER A 32 13.79 -37.95 -20.00
CA SER A 32 13.45 -37.48 -18.66
C SER A 32 11.95 -37.26 -18.48
N ALA A 33 11.29 -36.64 -19.48
CA ALA A 33 9.84 -36.40 -19.43
C ALA A 33 9.05 -37.73 -19.41
N GLU A 34 9.48 -38.73 -20.23
CA GLU A 34 8.90 -40.10 -20.23
C GLU A 34 9.01 -40.78 -18.83
N LEU A 35 10.05 -40.45 -18.05
CA LEU A 35 10.25 -40.93 -16.70
C LEU A 35 9.60 -40.07 -15.62
N GLY A 36 8.82 -39.07 -16.01
CA GLY A 36 8.17 -38.13 -15.10
C GLY A 36 9.15 -37.14 -14.43
N TYR A 37 10.36 -37.01 -14.96
CA TYR A 37 11.35 -36.05 -14.42
C TYR A 37 11.40 -34.79 -15.31
N HIS A 38 10.92 -33.68 -14.79
CA HIS A 38 10.82 -32.40 -15.48
C HIS A 38 11.95 -31.41 -15.13
N GLY A 39 13.04 -31.90 -14.57
CA GLY A 39 14.21 -31.11 -14.18
C GLY A 39 14.47 -31.09 -12.68
N PRO A 40 15.55 -30.44 -12.24
CA PRO A 40 15.88 -30.33 -10.84
C PRO A 40 14.79 -29.61 -10.07
N ASN A 41 14.37 -30.13 -8.93
CA ASN A 41 13.42 -29.50 -8.03
C ASN A 41 13.91 -28.09 -7.68
N PHE A 42 13.02 -27.11 -7.80
CA PHE A 42 13.30 -25.70 -7.50
C PHE A 42 13.89 -25.55 -6.07
N ALA A 43 13.30 -26.21 -5.08
CA ALA A 43 13.77 -26.19 -3.71
C ALA A 43 15.21 -26.76 -3.55
N ALA A 44 15.53 -27.85 -4.26
CA ALA A 44 16.89 -28.43 -4.24
C ALA A 44 17.93 -27.54 -4.94
N ARG A 45 17.50 -26.72 -5.89
CA ARG A 45 18.35 -25.72 -6.56
C ARG A 45 18.60 -24.52 -5.66
N SER A 46 17.58 -24.00 -5.01
CA SER A 46 17.64 -22.90 -4.05
C SER A 46 18.55 -23.23 -2.88
N LEU A 47 18.38 -24.40 -2.29
CA LEU A 47 19.24 -24.90 -1.19
C LEU A 47 20.73 -24.97 -1.59
N ARG A 48 21.03 -25.35 -2.85
CA ARG A 48 22.42 -25.46 -3.33
C ARG A 48 23.03 -24.10 -3.71
N LYS A 49 22.22 -23.13 -4.14
CA LYS A 49 22.66 -21.76 -4.46
C LYS A 49 22.67 -20.84 -3.24
N GLY A 50 21.95 -21.19 -2.19
CA GLY A 50 21.70 -20.31 -1.04
C GLY A 50 20.69 -19.19 -1.32
N GLU A 51 20.07 -19.18 -2.53
CA GLU A 51 19.09 -18.17 -2.95
C GLU A 51 17.90 -18.84 -3.61
N SER A 52 16.70 -18.38 -3.26
CA SER A 52 15.44 -18.84 -3.83
C SER A 52 15.05 -18.09 -5.12
N GLY A 53 15.50 -16.85 -5.25
CA GLY A 53 15.02 -15.94 -6.27
C GLY A 53 13.63 -15.36 -5.97
N VAL A 54 13.14 -15.50 -4.74
CA VAL A 54 11.81 -15.04 -4.31
C VAL A 54 11.96 -13.88 -3.34
N ILE A 55 11.19 -12.82 -3.56
CA ILE A 55 11.02 -11.69 -2.63
C ILE A 55 9.58 -11.71 -2.14
N ALA A 56 9.39 -11.58 -0.84
CA ALA A 56 8.06 -11.49 -0.24
C ALA A 56 7.64 -10.05 -0.01
N VAL A 57 6.38 -9.73 -0.32
CA VAL A 57 5.70 -8.55 0.19
C VAL A 57 4.72 -9.02 1.27
N VAL A 58 4.92 -8.54 2.49
CA VAL A 58 4.06 -8.81 3.65
C VAL A 58 3.10 -7.62 3.78
N LEU A 59 1.83 -7.87 3.54
CA LEU A 59 0.76 -6.89 3.63
C LEU A 59 0.24 -6.82 5.06
N ALA A 60 0.00 -5.62 5.58
CA ALA A 60 -0.62 -5.43 6.90
C ALA A 60 -2.03 -6.02 6.94
N ASP A 61 -2.79 -5.81 5.87
CA ASP A 61 -4.15 -6.29 5.68
C ASP A 61 -4.22 -7.65 4.96
N SER A 62 -5.44 -8.16 4.78
CA SER A 62 -5.66 -9.37 3.98
C SER A 62 -5.23 -9.17 2.51
N ILE A 63 -4.75 -10.24 1.87
CA ILE A 63 -4.34 -10.19 0.45
C ILE A 63 -5.52 -9.77 -0.43
N SER A 64 -6.73 -10.26 -0.15
CA SER A 64 -7.91 -9.93 -0.93
C SER A 64 -8.24 -8.43 -0.90
N TYR A 65 -8.19 -7.81 0.29
CA TYR A 65 -8.39 -6.38 0.44
C TYR A 65 -7.29 -5.59 -0.31
N SER A 66 -6.03 -5.91 -0.08
CA SER A 66 -4.91 -5.18 -0.68
C SER A 66 -4.87 -5.27 -2.21
N LEU A 67 -5.34 -6.37 -2.81
CA LEU A 67 -5.46 -6.46 -4.27
C LEU A 67 -6.61 -5.62 -4.84
N SER A 68 -7.63 -5.32 -4.05
CA SER A 68 -8.75 -4.46 -4.44
C SER A 68 -8.51 -2.97 -4.11
N ASP A 69 -7.57 -2.67 -3.21
CA ASP A 69 -7.19 -1.30 -2.87
C ASP A 69 -6.29 -0.70 -3.96
N PRO A 70 -6.71 0.42 -4.60
CA PRO A 70 -5.94 1.04 -5.69
C PRO A 70 -4.53 1.47 -5.26
N VAL A 71 -4.33 1.90 -4.02
CA VAL A 71 -3.04 2.36 -3.49
C VAL A 71 -2.08 1.19 -3.35
N ALA A 72 -2.53 0.10 -2.72
CA ALA A 72 -1.75 -1.12 -2.57
C ALA A 72 -1.46 -1.78 -3.94
N SER A 73 -2.44 -1.76 -4.87
CA SER A 73 -2.24 -2.28 -6.24
C SER A 73 -1.15 -1.51 -7.00
N GLN A 74 -1.12 -0.18 -6.93
CA GLN A 74 -0.06 0.64 -7.53
C GLN A 74 1.31 0.37 -6.88
N PHE A 75 1.34 0.23 -5.55
CA PHE A 75 2.55 -0.14 -4.82
C PHE A 75 3.09 -1.50 -5.29
N LEU A 76 2.24 -2.53 -5.34
CA LEU A 76 2.61 -3.87 -5.81
C LEU A 76 3.07 -3.85 -7.27
N GLN A 77 2.46 -3.02 -8.13
CA GLN A 77 2.92 -2.82 -9.50
C GLN A 77 4.37 -2.29 -9.53
N GLY A 78 4.68 -1.26 -8.72
CA GLY A 78 6.02 -0.71 -8.61
C GLY A 78 7.06 -1.74 -8.15
N VAL A 79 6.72 -2.54 -7.14
CA VAL A 79 7.55 -3.68 -6.69
C VAL A 79 7.77 -4.67 -7.84
N ALA A 80 6.71 -5.09 -8.53
CA ALA A 80 6.79 -6.08 -9.59
C ALA A 80 7.67 -5.63 -10.77
N GLU A 81 7.64 -4.34 -11.14
CA GLU A 81 8.49 -3.78 -12.18
C GLU A 81 9.99 -3.94 -11.87
N VAL A 82 10.39 -3.72 -10.63
CA VAL A 82 11.79 -3.90 -10.20
C VAL A 82 12.15 -5.38 -10.16
N LEU A 83 11.28 -6.23 -9.59
CA LEU A 83 11.56 -7.67 -9.49
C LEU A 83 11.71 -8.35 -10.85
N VAL A 84 10.95 -7.93 -11.86
CA VAL A 84 11.09 -8.42 -13.25
C VAL A 84 12.50 -8.11 -13.78
N ASN A 85 13.01 -6.90 -13.57
CA ASN A 85 14.34 -6.50 -14.01
C ASN A 85 15.45 -7.28 -13.28
N GLU A 86 15.23 -7.62 -12.01
CA GLU A 86 16.15 -8.39 -11.17
C GLU A 86 15.98 -9.92 -11.33
N ASN A 87 15.11 -10.38 -12.23
CA ASN A 87 14.78 -11.80 -12.43
C ASN A 87 14.35 -12.51 -11.14
N LYS A 88 13.62 -11.80 -10.27
CA LYS A 88 13.06 -12.32 -9.01
C LYS A 88 11.57 -12.58 -9.14
N GLN A 89 11.04 -13.47 -8.28
CA GLN A 89 9.62 -13.80 -8.18
C GLN A 89 9.01 -13.07 -6.99
N LEU A 90 7.74 -12.68 -7.11
CA LEU A 90 6.96 -12.06 -6.05
C LEU A 90 6.15 -13.12 -5.28
N LEU A 91 6.26 -13.12 -3.96
CA LEU A 91 5.40 -13.84 -3.03
C LEU A 91 4.60 -12.84 -2.20
N LEU A 92 3.27 -12.96 -2.19
CA LEU A 92 2.42 -12.16 -1.30
C LEU A 92 2.10 -12.94 -0.03
N LEU A 93 2.31 -12.30 1.11
CA LEU A 93 1.95 -12.78 2.45
C LEU A 93 1.06 -11.72 3.12
N SER A 94 0.22 -12.15 4.07
CA SER A 94 -0.54 -11.24 4.94
C SER A 94 -0.09 -11.44 6.38
N SER A 95 0.06 -10.36 7.13
CA SER A 95 0.37 -10.45 8.57
C SER A 95 -0.82 -10.95 9.40
N GLU A 96 -2.06 -10.87 8.88
CA GLU A 96 -3.27 -11.36 9.53
C GLU A 96 -3.43 -12.89 9.53
N SER A 97 -2.66 -13.63 8.73
CA SER A 97 -2.87 -15.06 8.55
C SER A 97 -2.31 -15.91 9.70
N ASN A 98 -2.92 -17.08 9.95
CA ASN A 98 -2.61 -17.99 11.06
C ASN A 98 -1.14 -18.44 11.09
N GLN A 99 -0.50 -18.34 12.26
CA GLN A 99 0.92 -18.58 12.53
C GLN A 99 1.47 -19.94 12.04
N GLN A 100 0.67 -20.99 11.99
CA GLN A 100 1.16 -22.34 11.61
C GLN A 100 1.43 -22.52 10.11
N ALA A 101 0.72 -21.80 9.25
CA ALA A 101 0.93 -21.88 7.80
C ALA A 101 2.08 -20.94 7.32
N GLN A 102 2.43 -19.94 8.13
CA GLN A 102 3.40 -18.90 7.77
C GLN A 102 4.86 -19.34 7.90
N SER A 103 5.20 -20.16 8.91
CA SER A 103 6.60 -20.47 9.22
C SER A 103 7.39 -21.14 8.08
N SER A 104 6.73 -21.97 7.26
CA SER A 104 7.36 -22.59 6.09
C SER A 104 7.46 -21.63 4.90
N SER A 105 6.51 -20.70 4.75
CA SER A 105 6.51 -19.69 3.67
C SER A 105 7.56 -18.60 3.91
N GLU A 106 7.83 -18.24 5.16
CA GLU A 106 8.83 -17.24 5.56
C GLU A 106 10.28 -17.70 5.33
N SER A 107 10.54 -19.01 5.29
CA SER A 107 11.88 -19.54 5.05
C SER A 107 12.32 -19.42 3.58
N LEU A 108 11.38 -19.34 2.65
CA LEU A 108 11.64 -19.33 1.21
C LEU A 108 12.22 -18.02 0.68
N PRO A 109 11.69 -16.81 1.00
CA PRO A 109 12.14 -15.56 0.40
C PRO A 109 13.59 -15.21 0.72
N ASP A 110 14.27 -14.55 -0.25
CA ASP A 110 15.61 -13.99 -0.10
C ASP A 110 15.57 -12.63 0.62
N GLY A 111 14.43 -11.94 0.58
CA GLY A 111 14.21 -10.65 1.22
C GLY A 111 12.73 -10.34 1.36
N PHE A 112 12.41 -9.29 2.14
CA PHE A 112 11.05 -8.93 2.52
C PHE A 112 10.80 -7.43 2.35
N VAL A 113 9.61 -7.08 1.87
CA VAL A 113 9.05 -5.73 1.92
C VAL A 113 7.78 -5.79 2.76
N PHE A 114 7.75 -5.08 3.88
CA PHE A 114 6.56 -4.94 4.72
C PHE A 114 5.79 -3.68 4.30
N TYR A 115 4.56 -3.84 3.86
CA TYR A 115 3.69 -2.74 3.45
C TYR A 115 2.59 -2.51 4.48
N GLY A 116 2.69 -1.37 5.21
CA GLY A 116 1.93 -1.09 6.42
C GLY A 116 2.49 -1.79 7.65
N ALA A 117 2.15 -1.28 8.83
CA ALA A 117 2.58 -1.86 10.11
C ALA A 117 2.00 -3.28 10.28
N PRO A 118 2.84 -4.32 10.35
CA PRO A 118 2.37 -5.69 10.43
C PRO A 118 1.75 -5.98 11.79
N THR A 119 0.80 -6.92 11.82
CA THR A 119 0.24 -7.48 13.06
C THR A 119 1.01 -8.73 13.49
N GLY A 120 0.94 -9.07 14.78
CA GLY A 120 1.62 -10.25 15.34
C GLY A 120 3.14 -10.09 15.36
N ASP A 121 3.85 -11.23 15.29
CA ASP A 121 5.31 -11.32 15.49
C ASP A 121 6.11 -11.61 14.19
N ILE A 122 5.47 -11.54 13.02
CA ILE A 122 6.11 -11.84 11.73
C ILE A 122 7.31 -10.92 11.45
N PHE A 123 7.20 -9.63 11.81
CA PHE A 123 8.27 -8.67 11.60
C PHE A 123 9.51 -9.04 12.41
N GLU A 124 9.36 -9.31 13.70
CA GLU A 124 10.46 -9.71 14.58
C GLU A 124 11.07 -11.06 14.18
N ARG A 125 10.25 -12.01 13.72
CA ARG A 125 10.76 -13.31 13.22
C ARG A 125 11.62 -13.12 11.98
N VAL A 126 11.16 -12.31 11.01
CA VAL A 126 11.93 -12.02 9.79
C VAL A 126 13.20 -11.24 10.13
N GLN A 127 13.12 -10.24 10.99
CA GLN A 127 14.28 -9.47 11.45
C GLN A 127 15.34 -10.38 12.10
N ARG A 128 14.93 -11.31 12.96
CA ARG A 128 15.84 -12.30 13.56
C ARG A 128 16.46 -13.28 12.56
N SER A 129 15.85 -13.47 11.40
CA SER A 129 16.40 -14.33 10.34
C SER A 129 17.64 -13.71 9.66
N GLY A 130 17.89 -12.42 9.85
CA GLY A 130 19.00 -11.69 9.23
C GLY A 130 18.85 -11.46 7.73
N LYS A 131 17.66 -11.72 7.16
CA LYS A 131 17.38 -11.45 5.75
C LYS A 131 17.14 -9.97 5.51
N PRO A 132 17.47 -9.42 4.32
CA PRO A 132 17.11 -8.05 3.97
C PRO A 132 15.61 -7.81 4.14
N LEU A 133 15.26 -6.70 4.78
CA LEU A 133 13.88 -6.28 4.94
C LEU A 133 13.75 -4.76 4.82
N ILE A 134 12.65 -4.32 4.21
CA ILE A 134 12.30 -2.93 4.00
C ILE A 134 10.93 -2.67 4.63
N ALA A 135 10.84 -1.64 5.45
CA ALA A 135 9.58 -1.15 6.02
C ALA A 135 8.98 -0.06 5.11
N VAL A 136 7.68 -0.12 4.86
CA VAL A 136 6.96 0.88 4.04
C VAL A 136 5.73 1.35 4.79
N ASP A 137 5.58 2.67 4.91
CA ASP A 137 4.46 3.32 5.60
C ASP A 137 4.37 3.02 7.10
N PHE A 138 5.49 2.70 7.73
CA PHE A 138 5.64 2.67 9.19
C PHE A 138 7.11 2.87 9.60
N GLU A 139 7.32 3.29 10.85
CA GLU A 139 8.66 3.53 11.38
C GLU A 139 9.31 2.26 11.93
N THR A 140 10.61 2.14 11.71
CA THR A 140 11.47 1.09 12.28
C THR A 140 12.84 1.68 12.58
N HIS A 141 13.52 1.20 13.63
CA HIS A 141 14.83 1.73 14.04
C HIS A 141 16.02 0.98 13.42
N ASP A 142 15.81 -0.26 12.94
CA ASP A 142 16.91 -1.17 12.58
C ASP A 142 16.88 -1.63 11.12
N SER A 143 15.97 -1.11 10.30
CA SER A 143 15.80 -1.53 8.91
C SER A 143 15.61 -0.34 8.00
N ALA A 144 15.92 -0.50 6.72
CA ALA A 144 15.61 0.52 5.73
C ALA A 144 14.09 0.75 5.65
N SER A 145 13.71 1.99 5.39
CA SER A 145 12.30 2.36 5.30
C SER A 145 11.99 3.32 4.15
N VAL A 146 10.75 3.25 3.65
CA VAL A 146 10.23 4.16 2.63
C VAL A 146 8.91 4.71 3.11
N ASN A 147 8.87 6.00 3.35
CA ASN A 147 7.71 6.70 3.90
C ASN A 147 7.40 7.96 3.10
N ILE A 148 6.27 8.60 3.39
CA ILE A 148 5.90 9.94 2.94
C ILE A 148 5.61 10.82 4.16
N ASN A 149 5.64 12.14 3.99
CA ASN A 149 5.16 13.05 5.03
C ASN A 149 3.63 13.18 4.94
N ASN A 150 2.92 12.28 5.63
CA ASN A 150 1.45 12.27 5.68
C ASN A 150 0.86 13.54 6.30
N GLU A 151 1.51 14.10 7.33
CA GLU A 151 1.07 15.33 7.98
C GLU A 151 1.13 16.52 7.04
N ASP A 152 2.27 16.73 6.37
CA ASP A 152 2.43 17.88 5.46
C ASP A 152 1.60 17.75 4.19
N GLY A 153 1.42 16.53 3.66
CA GLY A 153 0.49 16.27 2.56
C GLY A 153 -0.95 16.66 2.92
N ALA A 154 -1.42 16.21 4.08
CA ALA A 154 -2.76 16.54 4.59
C ALA A 154 -2.89 18.05 4.89
N TYR A 155 -1.90 18.65 5.50
CA TYR A 155 -1.85 20.09 5.71
C TYR A 155 -1.96 20.89 4.41
N THR A 156 -1.22 20.49 3.40
CA THR A 156 -1.18 21.18 2.10
C THR A 156 -2.53 21.16 1.41
N VAL A 157 -3.18 20.02 1.33
CA VAL A 157 -4.49 19.90 0.66
C VAL A 157 -5.60 20.59 1.46
N ALA A 158 -5.53 20.54 2.80
CA ALA A 158 -6.48 21.27 3.64
C ALA A 158 -6.34 22.78 3.47
N ASN A 159 -5.11 23.32 3.48
CA ASN A 159 -4.88 24.74 3.23
C ASN A 159 -5.42 25.18 1.87
N HIS A 160 -5.28 24.36 0.82
CA HIS A 160 -5.85 24.66 -0.47
C HIS A 160 -7.39 24.82 -0.38
N GLY A 161 -8.09 23.88 0.25
CA GLY A 161 -9.55 23.97 0.44
C GLY A 161 -9.99 25.14 1.32
N LEU A 162 -9.14 25.55 2.26
CA LEU A 162 -9.43 26.68 3.20
C LEU A 162 -9.24 28.05 2.58
N VAL A 163 -8.65 28.18 1.38
CA VAL A 163 -8.52 29.47 0.65
C VAL A 163 -9.88 30.12 0.44
N SER A 164 -10.92 29.33 0.19
CA SER A 164 -12.30 29.83 0.00
C SER A 164 -12.99 30.29 1.29
N LYS A 165 -12.34 30.13 2.48
CA LYS A 165 -12.86 30.45 3.80
C LYS A 165 -14.24 29.81 4.07
N PRO A 166 -14.34 28.48 4.01
CA PRO A 166 -15.63 27.79 4.23
C PRO A 166 -16.11 27.99 5.66
N ASP A 167 -17.41 28.27 5.83
CA ASP A 167 -18.03 28.46 7.16
C ASP A 167 -18.13 27.15 7.98
N SER A 168 -18.03 26.00 7.29
CA SER A 168 -18.14 24.69 7.93
C SER A 168 -17.29 23.65 7.21
N VAL A 169 -16.59 22.82 7.98
CA VAL A 169 -15.68 21.78 7.49
C VAL A 169 -16.08 20.45 8.11
N ALA A 170 -16.06 19.39 7.31
CA ALA A 170 -16.14 18.00 7.79
C ALA A 170 -14.85 17.24 7.41
N ILE A 171 -14.42 16.31 8.26
CA ILE A 171 -13.30 15.41 8.00
C ILE A 171 -13.81 13.98 7.96
N LEU A 172 -13.64 13.30 6.83
CA LEU A 172 -13.93 11.88 6.69
C LEU A 172 -12.61 11.11 6.77
N GLY A 173 -12.39 10.50 7.94
CA GLY A 173 -11.12 9.86 8.29
C GLY A 173 -11.08 8.38 7.91
N LEU A 174 -9.88 7.87 7.79
CA LEU A 174 -9.58 6.45 7.86
C LEU A 174 -9.82 5.93 9.30
N ARG A 175 -9.34 4.70 9.61
CA ARG A 175 -9.44 4.15 10.96
C ARG A 175 -8.75 5.06 11.99
N LEU A 176 -9.54 5.72 12.83
CA LEU A 176 -9.06 6.67 13.86
C LEU A 176 -9.25 6.14 15.29
N VAL A 177 -10.16 5.21 15.50
CA VAL A 177 -10.41 4.59 16.80
C VAL A 177 -10.56 3.07 16.65
N ASP A 178 -10.44 2.34 17.76
CA ASP A 178 -10.66 0.88 17.74
C ASP A 178 -12.16 0.56 17.77
N SER A 179 -12.80 0.73 16.62
CA SER A 179 -14.20 0.45 16.38
C SER A 179 -14.40 -0.14 14.99
N ASN A 180 -15.31 -1.09 14.87
CA ASN A 180 -15.73 -1.64 13.57
C ASN A 180 -16.99 -0.94 13.02
N ARG A 181 -17.39 0.19 13.62
CA ARG A 181 -18.56 0.99 13.19
C ARG A 181 -18.11 2.38 12.81
N ILE A 182 -18.77 2.95 11.80
CA ILE A 182 -18.65 4.37 11.50
C ILE A 182 -19.16 5.14 12.72
N CYS A 183 -18.41 6.12 13.18
CA CYS A 183 -18.80 6.99 14.28
C CYS A 183 -18.11 8.35 14.15
N ARG A 184 -18.65 9.35 14.86
CA ARG A 184 -18.01 10.65 15.01
C ARG A 184 -17.09 10.62 16.21
N LEU A 185 -15.98 11.36 16.12
CA LEU A 185 -15.05 11.46 17.22
C LEU A 185 -15.59 12.32 18.35
N THR A 186 -15.10 12.03 19.55
CA THR A 186 -15.20 12.88 20.74
C THR A 186 -13.87 13.55 21.03
N ALA A 187 -13.84 14.49 21.97
CA ALA A 187 -12.58 15.14 22.38
C ALA A 187 -11.54 14.13 22.95
N ALA A 188 -12.01 13.05 23.55
CA ALA A 188 -11.14 11.99 24.08
C ALA A 188 -10.47 11.14 22.98
N ASP A 189 -11.05 11.13 21.78
CA ASP A 189 -10.55 10.34 20.65
C ASP A 189 -9.46 11.06 19.84
N ILE A 190 -9.23 12.36 20.10
CA ILE A 190 -8.23 13.16 19.41
C ILE A 190 -6.85 12.87 20.00
N ASP A 191 -6.11 11.98 19.33
CA ASP A 191 -4.70 11.71 19.61
C ASP A 191 -3.85 12.21 18.43
N LEU A 192 -3.09 13.29 18.66
CA LEU A 192 -2.22 13.92 17.66
C LEU A 192 -0.74 13.54 17.84
N GLU A 193 -0.40 12.74 18.84
CA GLU A 193 0.97 12.27 19.09
C GLU A 193 1.28 10.96 18.38
N SER A 194 0.25 10.20 18.00
CA SER A 194 0.42 8.94 17.28
C SER A 194 1.01 9.16 15.88
N LYS A 195 1.90 8.28 15.47
CA LYS A 195 2.57 8.28 14.15
C LYS A 195 1.87 7.42 13.11
N GLU A 196 0.73 6.82 13.43
CA GLU A 196 -0.09 6.12 12.46
C GLU A 196 -0.51 7.05 11.32
N ILE A 197 -0.61 6.51 10.11
CA ILE A 197 -0.93 7.27 8.89
C ILE A 197 -2.20 8.11 9.05
N SER A 198 -3.28 7.51 9.55
CA SER A 198 -4.55 8.20 9.75
C SER A 198 -4.45 9.34 10.77
N ARG A 199 -3.68 9.13 11.84
CA ARG A 199 -3.43 10.13 12.87
C ARG A 199 -2.54 11.26 12.35
N SER A 200 -1.50 10.95 11.58
CA SER A 200 -0.64 11.93 10.94
C SER A 200 -1.41 12.81 9.96
N ARG A 201 -2.31 12.22 9.15
CA ARG A 201 -3.21 12.99 8.26
C ARG A 201 -4.18 13.85 9.06
N LEU A 202 -4.77 13.32 10.15
CA LEU A 202 -5.63 14.12 11.05
C LEU A 202 -4.89 15.32 11.62
N LYS A 203 -3.67 15.11 12.10
CA LYS A 203 -2.83 16.18 12.62
C LYS A 203 -2.58 17.28 11.59
N GLY A 204 -2.29 16.91 10.34
CA GLY A 204 -2.14 17.87 9.24
C GLY A 204 -3.40 18.69 9.00
N TYR A 205 -4.58 18.06 8.97
CA TYR A 205 -5.86 18.76 8.81
C TYR A 205 -6.15 19.68 10.00
N VAL A 206 -5.98 19.20 11.23
CA VAL A 206 -6.20 20.02 12.44
C VAL A 206 -5.26 21.22 12.48
N ARG A 207 -3.98 21.03 12.12
CA ARG A 207 -3.01 22.13 11.99
C ARG A 207 -3.46 23.18 10.98
N ALA A 208 -3.91 22.76 9.79
CA ALA A 208 -4.41 23.69 8.78
C ALA A 208 -5.64 24.46 9.22
N LEU A 209 -6.62 23.80 9.89
CA LEU A 209 -7.79 24.45 10.46
C LEU A 209 -7.40 25.49 11.52
N THR A 210 -6.47 25.16 12.41
CA THR A 210 -5.98 26.04 13.47
C THR A 210 -5.28 27.27 12.89
N ASP A 211 -4.36 27.07 11.92
CA ASP A 211 -3.60 28.16 11.30
C ASP A 211 -4.52 29.13 10.52
N ASN A 212 -5.60 28.62 9.95
CA ASN A 212 -6.61 29.43 9.25
C ASN A 212 -7.74 29.92 10.19
N GLN A 213 -7.62 29.71 11.52
CA GLN A 213 -8.59 30.14 12.53
C GLN A 213 -10.01 29.61 12.30
N VAL A 214 -10.12 28.43 11.70
CA VAL A 214 -11.42 27.76 11.49
C VAL A 214 -11.78 27.00 12.77
N VAL A 215 -12.92 27.35 13.35
CA VAL A 215 -13.47 26.65 14.52
C VAL A 215 -14.07 25.33 14.05
N PHE A 216 -13.64 24.23 14.64
CA PHE A 216 -14.19 22.90 14.37
C PHE A 216 -14.45 22.14 15.67
N SER A 217 -15.31 21.13 15.58
CA SER A 217 -15.61 20.23 16.70
C SER A 217 -15.16 18.80 16.34
N PRO A 218 -14.69 17.99 17.31
CA PRO A 218 -14.44 16.57 17.09
C PRO A 218 -15.60 15.82 16.47
N SER A 219 -16.84 16.22 16.75
CA SER A 219 -18.04 15.66 16.14
C SER A 219 -18.19 15.91 14.62
N GLN A 220 -17.33 16.74 14.05
CA GLN A 220 -17.22 16.95 12.59
C GLN A 220 -16.17 16.03 11.94
N ILE A 221 -15.61 15.11 12.70
CA ILE A 221 -14.63 14.11 12.24
C ILE A 221 -15.28 12.72 12.29
N TRP A 222 -15.36 12.05 11.16
CA TRP A 222 -15.85 10.68 11.05
C TRP A 222 -14.68 9.69 11.08
N HIS A 223 -14.81 8.67 11.88
CA HIS A 223 -14.05 7.44 11.82
C HIS A 223 -14.71 6.48 10.84
N ILE A 224 -13.95 5.99 9.86
CA ILE A 224 -14.37 4.96 8.90
C ILE A 224 -13.48 3.75 9.12
N PRO A 225 -14.03 2.60 9.57
CA PRO A 225 -13.21 1.45 10.01
C PRO A 225 -12.46 0.76 8.87
N LEU A 226 -13.01 0.77 7.65
CA LEU A 226 -12.41 0.16 6.46
C LEU A 226 -12.50 1.14 5.29
N ASN A 227 -11.38 1.31 4.57
CA ASN A 227 -11.31 2.16 3.38
C ASN A 227 -11.93 1.45 2.16
N THR A 228 -13.25 1.25 2.20
CA THR A 228 -14.03 0.62 1.12
C THR A 228 -15.12 1.56 0.62
N PRO A 229 -15.53 1.47 -0.66
CA PRO A 229 -16.61 2.30 -1.21
C PRO A 229 -17.88 2.26 -0.37
N ASP A 230 -18.32 1.09 0.07
CA ASP A 230 -19.55 0.91 0.83
C ASP A 230 -19.54 1.67 2.17
N MET A 231 -18.44 1.53 2.94
CA MET A 231 -18.26 2.25 4.20
C MET A 231 -18.15 3.75 3.98
N ALA A 232 -17.42 4.15 2.94
CA ALA A 232 -17.25 5.56 2.58
C ALA A 232 -18.60 6.20 2.19
N GLU A 233 -19.48 5.50 1.45
CA GLU A 233 -20.79 6.01 1.07
C GLU A 233 -21.72 6.19 2.28
N ILE A 234 -21.70 5.29 3.25
CA ILE A 234 -22.46 5.44 4.48
C ILE A 234 -22.02 6.71 5.23
N ALA A 235 -20.72 6.90 5.41
CA ALA A 235 -20.16 8.08 6.09
C ALA A 235 -20.45 9.38 5.31
N ALA A 236 -20.30 9.35 3.98
CA ALA A 236 -20.59 10.48 3.11
C ALA A 236 -22.05 10.90 3.21
N ARG A 237 -22.98 9.94 3.18
CA ARG A 237 -24.40 10.22 3.30
C ARG A 237 -24.76 10.82 4.66
N GLU A 238 -24.16 10.31 5.74
CA GLU A 238 -24.33 10.91 7.06
C GLU A 238 -23.82 12.35 7.10
N ALA A 239 -22.62 12.60 6.57
CA ALA A 239 -22.02 13.93 6.57
C ALA A 239 -22.81 14.94 5.70
N LEU A 240 -23.30 14.53 4.53
CA LEU A 240 -24.00 15.41 3.58
C LEU A 240 -25.49 15.63 3.90
N THR A 241 -26.05 14.89 4.84
CA THR A 241 -27.42 15.13 5.34
C THR A 241 -27.46 15.99 6.59
N LEU A 242 -26.32 16.50 7.06
CA LEU A 242 -26.28 17.44 8.16
C LEU A 242 -26.89 18.79 7.79
N SER A 243 -27.37 19.50 8.80
CA SER A 243 -27.79 20.90 8.70
C SER A 243 -27.05 21.73 9.77
N PRO A 244 -26.24 22.72 9.37
CA PRO A 244 -25.95 23.12 7.99
C PRO A 244 -25.08 22.11 7.22
N LEU A 245 -25.21 22.09 5.88
CA LEU A 245 -24.36 21.33 4.99
C LEU A 245 -22.89 21.81 5.12
N PRO A 246 -21.89 20.90 5.27
CA PRO A 246 -20.49 21.30 5.22
C PRO A 246 -20.15 21.95 3.87
N LYS A 247 -19.31 22.99 3.89
CA LYS A 247 -18.84 23.68 2.68
C LYS A 247 -17.53 23.11 2.15
N LEU A 248 -16.81 22.38 2.99
CA LEU A 248 -15.57 21.65 2.64
C LEU A 248 -15.59 20.29 3.33
N VAL A 249 -15.31 19.23 2.56
CA VAL A 249 -15.07 17.89 3.10
C VAL A 249 -13.62 17.50 2.80
N LEU A 250 -12.85 17.30 3.85
CA LEU A 250 -11.47 16.80 3.81
C LEU A 250 -11.51 15.28 3.98
N CYS A 251 -11.15 14.54 2.95
CA CYS A 251 -11.17 13.08 2.95
C CYS A 251 -9.75 12.52 3.06
N MET A 252 -9.53 11.56 3.97
CA MET A 252 -8.21 10.97 4.19
C MET A 252 -7.81 9.96 3.10
N SER A 253 -8.69 9.65 2.14
CA SER A 253 -8.37 8.86 0.95
C SER A 253 -9.22 9.29 -0.23
N ASP A 254 -8.77 8.98 -1.43
CA ASP A 254 -9.53 9.23 -2.66
C ASP A 254 -10.77 8.33 -2.74
N VAL A 255 -10.72 7.11 -2.21
CA VAL A 255 -11.89 6.21 -2.13
C VAL A 255 -13.03 6.88 -1.36
N ILE A 256 -12.71 7.51 -0.22
CA ILE A 256 -13.68 8.25 0.59
C ILE A 256 -14.17 9.48 -0.18
N ALA A 257 -13.26 10.24 -0.80
CA ALA A 257 -13.63 11.45 -1.54
C ALA A 257 -14.51 11.17 -2.76
N LEU A 258 -14.26 10.10 -3.48
CA LEU A 258 -15.08 9.65 -4.61
C LEU A 258 -16.49 9.24 -4.16
N ALA A 259 -16.61 8.60 -2.99
CA ALA A 259 -17.90 8.31 -2.38
C ALA A 259 -18.66 9.59 -2.02
N VAL A 260 -17.98 10.63 -1.50
CA VAL A 260 -18.56 11.95 -1.24
C VAL A 260 -19.07 12.58 -2.53
N ILE A 261 -18.28 12.58 -3.61
CA ILE A 261 -18.69 13.12 -4.92
C ILE A 261 -19.93 12.38 -5.44
N ARG A 262 -19.95 11.06 -5.35
CA ARG A 262 -21.09 10.25 -5.79
C ARG A 262 -22.35 10.57 -5.01
N VAL A 263 -22.29 10.58 -3.67
CA VAL A 263 -23.43 10.88 -2.81
C VAL A 263 -23.93 12.31 -2.99
N ALA A 264 -23.01 13.29 -3.19
CA ALA A 264 -23.39 14.67 -3.51
C ALA A 264 -24.20 14.74 -4.80
N GLY A 265 -23.82 14.00 -5.85
CA GLY A 265 -24.59 13.90 -7.08
C GLY A 265 -25.99 13.33 -6.88
N GLU A 266 -26.14 12.28 -6.05
CA GLU A 266 -27.44 11.71 -5.69
C GLU A 266 -28.35 12.70 -4.92
N LEU A 267 -27.74 13.58 -4.12
CA LEU A 267 -28.41 14.60 -3.33
C LEU A 267 -28.60 15.94 -4.06
N ASN A 268 -28.16 16.03 -5.34
CA ASN A 268 -28.16 17.26 -6.15
C ASN A 268 -27.37 18.41 -5.50
N ILE A 269 -26.23 18.11 -4.87
CA ILE A 269 -25.29 19.07 -4.31
C ILE A 269 -24.21 19.36 -5.36
N ASP A 270 -24.07 20.61 -5.81
CA ASP A 270 -23.09 21.00 -6.81
C ASP A 270 -21.68 21.09 -6.23
N ILE A 271 -20.72 20.36 -6.84
CA ILE A 271 -19.30 20.43 -6.52
C ILE A 271 -18.58 21.14 -7.68
N PRO A 272 -17.76 22.18 -7.42
CA PRO A 272 -17.32 22.71 -6.11
C PRO A 272 -18.21 23.84 -5.55
N LYS A 273 -19.32 24.20 -6.18
CA LYS A 273 -20.09 25.42 -5.87
C LYS A 273 -20.74 25.39 -4.48
N ASP A 274 -21.46 24.32 -4.16
CA ASP A 274 -22.18 24.18 -2.88
C ASP A 274 -21.30 23.48 -1.83
N LEU A 275 -20.42 22.59 -2.28
CA LEU A 275 -19.53 21.77 -1.48
C LEU A 275 -18.20 21.58 -2.20
N GLN A 276 -17.08 21.85 -1.52
CA GLN A 276 -15.74 21.48 -1.98
C GLN A 276 -15.33 20.13 -1.36
N VAL A 277 -14.59 19.32 -2.15
CA VAL A 277 -14.13 18.00 -1.72
C VAL A 277 -12.65 17.85 -2.05
N THR A 278 -11.88 17.37 -1.09
CA THR A 278 -10.48 17.00 -1.30
C THR A 278 -10.23 15.55 -0.91
N GLY A 279 -9.29 14.91 -1.59
CA GLY A 279 -8.85 13.54 -1.31
C GLY A 279 -7.39 13.46 -0.89
N PHE A 280 -6.92 12.23 -0.81
CA PHE A 280 -5.52 11.87 -0.60
C PHE A 280 -5.29 10.55 -1.32
N ASP A 281 -4.21 10.40 -2.08
CA ASP A 281 -3.59 9.22 -2.71
C ASP A 281 -3.25 9.44 -4.19
N ASP A 282 -4.05 10.19 -4.95
CA ASP A 282 -3.99 10.41 -6.40
C ASP A 282 -4.13 9.09 -7.19
N ILE A 283 -5.16 8.32 -6.84
CA ILE A 283 -5.51 7.10 -7.58
C ILE A 283 -6.03 7.44 -8.99
N PRO A 284 -5.96 6.51 -9.97
CA PRO A 284 -6.39 6.79 -11.35
C PRO A 284 -7.85 7.26 -11.46
N GLU A 285 -8.72 6.82 -10.57
CA GLU A 285 -10.13 7.21 -10.51
C GLU A 285 -10.31 8.69 -10.13
N ALA A 286 -9.40 9.28 -9.35
CA ALA A 286 -9.43 10.69 -8.97
C ALA A 286 -9.39 11.63 -10.19
N GLN A 287 -8.61 11.26 -11.22
CA GLN A 287 -8.56 12.00 -12.47
C GLN A 287 -9.80 11.80 -13.36
N ARG A 288 -10.40 10.61 -13.27
CA ARG A 288 -11.53 10.20 -14.14
C ARG A 288 -12.90 10.62 -13.59
N SER A 289 -12.97 11.00 -12.30
CA SER A 289 -14.21 11.45 -11.68
C SER A 289 -14.73 12.75 -12.29
N VAL A 290 -16.02 13.00 -12.13
CA VAL A 290 -16.67 14.24 -12.56
C VAL A 290 -17.46 14.82 -11.37
N PRO A 291 -16.99 15.95 -10.80
CA PRO A 291 -15.76 16.69 -11.15
C PRO A 291 -14.49 15.89 -10.82
N GLY A 292 -13.38 16.18 -11.52
CA GLY A 292 -12.07 15.59 -11.21
C GLY A 292 -11.62 15.96 -9.80
N LEU A 293 -11.12 14.99 -9.03
CA LEU A 293 -10.82 15.13 -7.61
C LEU A 293 -9.48 15.84 -7.36
N THR A 294 -9.51 16.95 -6.62
CA THR A 294 -8.32 17.58 -6.02
C THR A 294 -7.81 16.72 -4.88
N THR A 295 -6.55 16.33 -4.92
CA THR A 295 -5.99 15.32 -4.02
C THR A 295 -4.48 15.50 -3.79
N VAL A 296 -3.90 14.66 -2.96
CA VAL A 296 -2.45 14.56 -2.72
C VAL A 296 -1.90 13.32 -3.39
N CYS A 297 -0.96 13.48 -4.30
CA CYS A 297 -0.20 12.36 -4.85
C CYS A 297 0.83 11.86 -3.83
N GLN A 298 0.69 10.63 -3.38
CA GLN A 298 1.61 9.96 -2.45
C GLN A 298 2.63 9.06 -3.16
N GLN A 299 2.69 9.09 -4.48
CA GLN A 299 3.65 8.37 -5.30
C GLN A 299 3.67 6.84 -5.07
N SER A 300 2.50 6.19 -4.93
CA SER A 300 2.39 4.78 -4.55
C SER A 300 3.20 3.83 -5.44
N LEU A 301 3.19 4.05 -6.76
CA LEU A 301 3.98 3.27 -7.73
C LEU A 301 5.50 3.43 -7.47
N GLU A 302 5.96 4.68 -7.30
CA GLU A 302 7.37 4.97 -7.03
C GLU A 302 7.81 4.45 -5.67
N LYS A 303 6.94 4.54 -4.66
CA LYS A 303 7.16 3.94 -3.34
C LYS A 303 7.47 2.44 -3.45
N GLY A 304 6.73 1.73 -4.30
CA GLY A 304 6.97 0.31 -4.59
C GLY A 304 8.31 0.06 -5.28
N ARG A 305 8.66 0.88 -6.27
CA ARG A 305 9.96 0.79 -6.97
C ARG A 305 11.14 1.03 -6.03
N VAL A 306 11.06 2.08 -5.23
CA VAL A 306 12.11 2.43 -4.27
C VAL A 306 12.26 1.34 -3.22
N ALA A 307 11.15 0.85 -2.64
CA ALA A 307 11.18 -0.22 -1.64
C ALA A 307 11.81 -1.51 -2.18
N ALA A 308 11.43 -1.94 -3.38
CA ALA A 308 12.04 -3.12 -4.00
C ALA A 308 13.50 -2.88 -4.36
N GLY A 309 13.85 -1.68 -4.86
CA GLY A 309 15.24 -1.32 -5.21
C GLY A 309 16.19 -1.36 -4.02
N LEU A 310 15.74 -0.94 -2.84
CA LEU A 310 16.53 -0.97 -1.61
C LEU A 310 16.95 -2.38 -1.19
N LEU A 311 16.18 -3.43 -1.52
CA LEU A 311 16.56 -4.82 -1.25
C LEU A 311 17.85 -5.24 -1.97
N PHE A 312 18.15 -4.61 -3.11
CA PHE A 312 19.33 -4.90 -3.93
C PHE A 312 20.45 -3.88 -3.74
N SER A 313 20.22 -2.86 -2.91
CA SER A 313 21.23 -1.88 -2.53
C SER A 313 22.13 -2.40 -1.42
N HIS A 314 23.32 -1.80 -1.27
CA HIS A 314 24.27 -2.14 -0.20
C HIS A 314 23.99 -1.37 1.10
N ASP A 315 22.97 -0.50 1.14
CA ASP A 315 22.65 0.34 2.30
C ASP A 315 21.42 -0.21 3.06
N ALA A 316 21.72 -1.06 4.04
CA ALA A 316 20.71 -1.80 4.80
C ALA A 316 19.89 -0.94 5.79
N LYS A 317 20.21 0.35 5.96
CA LYS A 317 19.55 1.24 6.95
C LYS A 317 19.10 2.57 6.35
N GLN A 318 18.96 2.66 5.04
CA GLN A 318 18.55 3.89 4.39
C GLN A 318 17.09 4.23 4.69
N GLU A 319 16.85 5.41 5.23
CA GLU A 319 15.51 5.98 5.36
C GLU A 319 15.23 6.87 4.15
N VAL A 320 14.17 6.55 3.41
CA VAL A 320 13.73 7.33 2.25
C VAL A 320 12.38 7.96 2.58
N LEU A 321 12.34 9.28 2.53
CA LEU A 321 11.11 10.06 2.63
C LEU A 321 10.78 10.61 1.23
N LEU A 322 9.72 10.10 0.63
CA LEU A 322 9.25 10.58 -0.68
C LEU A 322 8.40 11.83 -0.48
N ASP A 323 8.52 12.78 -1.42
CA ASP A 323 7.72 13.99 -1.42
C ASP A 323 6.25 13.69 -1.74
N THR A 324 5.34 14.40 -1.11
CA THR A 324 3.95 14.46 -1.50
C THR A 324 3.70 15.68 -2.41
N ARG A 325 2.71 15.59 -3.30
CA ARG A 325 2.40 16.66 -4.23
C ARG A 325 0.90 16.90 -4.28
N LEU A 326 0.48 18.16 -4.07
CA LEU A 326 -0.90 18.59 -4.32
C LEU A 326 -1.22 18.52 -5.82
N VAL A 327 -2.33 17.89 -6.15
CA VAL A 327 -2.87 17.77 -7.51
C VAL A 327 -4.22 18.46 -7.54
N VAL A 328 -4.23 19.70 -8.01
CA VAL A 328 -5.45 20.52 -8.10
C VAL A 328 -6.27 20.11 -9.31
N ARG A 329 -7.57 19.85 -9.10
CA ARG A 329 -8.58 19.55 -10.12
C ARG A 329 -9.87 20.33 -9.83
N GLN A 330 -11.01 19.83 -10.29
CA GLN A 330 -12.26 20.60 -10.27
C GLN A 330 -13.06 20.49 -8.95
N SER A 331 -12.83 19.49 -8.12
CA SER A 331 -13.65 19.27 -6.90
C SER A 331 -13.38 20.27 -5.78
N CYS A 332 -12.26 20.97 -5.86
CA CYS A 332 -11.88 22.03 -4.93
C CYS A 332 -11.07 23.06 -5.70
N ALA A 333 -11.54 24.30 -5.75
CA ALA A 333 -10.98 25.38 -6.58
C ALA A 333 -10.04 26.29 -5.76
#